data_cbb300c2a3068a2b88b45868b33739e1
#
_entry.id   cbb300c2a3068a2b88b45868b33739e1
#
_cell.length_a   1.000
_cell.length_b   1.000
_cell.length_c   1.000
_cell.angle_alpha   90.00
_cell.angle_beta   90.00
_cell.angle_gamma   90.00
#
_symmetry.space_group_name_H-M   'P 1'
#
loop_
_entity.id
_entity.type
_entity.pdbx_description
1 polymer ?
#
loop_
_entity_poly.entity_id
_entity_poly.type
_entity_poly.pdbx_seq_one_letter_code
_entity_poly.pdbx_strand_id
1 'polypeptide(L)'
;MKITELSPLVRRITADNSGVFTGPGTNTYLIGRDEITVIDPGPASKDHIENIAKICGEDIKQILVTHTHNDHSPGAKLLHQRTAAPVKGMKALHNEMQDPTFKPHSILKDGDIIEQVDYSLRVIHTPGHASNHLCYFLEEEKMIFTGDHIMDGSTAVSYTHLRAHETYRDR
;
A
#
# COMPACT_ATOMS: atom_id res chain seq x y z
N MET A 1 -4.15 1.54 20.07
CA MET A 1 -3.53 1.16 18.81
C MET A 1 -2.28 0.33 19.08
N LYS A 2 -2.03 -0.74 18.33
CA LYS A 2 -0.86 -1.62 18.48
C LYS A 2 0.08 -1.45 17.30
N ILE A 3 1.33 -1.07 17.57
CA ILE A 3 2.42 -1.14 16.60
C ILE A 3 3.04 -2.52 16.74
N THR A 4 3.29 -3.19 15.63
CA THR A 4 4.00 -4.47 15.60
C THR A 4 5.27 -4.28 14.80
N GLU A 5 6.42 -4.54 15.40
CA GLU A 5 7.69 -4.64 14.67
C GLU A 5 7.74 -6.01 13.99
N LEU A 6 7.91 -6.00 12.67
CA LEU A 6 8.02 -7.22 11.86
C LEU A 6 9.48 -7.55 11.57
N SER A 7 10.33 -6.52 11.46
CA SER A 7 11.76 -6.64 11.20
C SER A 7 12.47 -5.33 11.58
N PRO A 8 13.80 -5.24 11.48
CA PRO A 8 14.55 -4.01 11.73
C PRO A 8 14.06 -2.81 10.93
N LEU A 9 13.63 -2.99 9.67
CA LEU A 9 13.15 -1.90 8.81
C LEU A 9 11.62 -1.78 8.76
N VAL A 10 10.85 -2.80 9.19
CA VAL A 10 9.41 -2.86 8.95
C VAL A 10 8.59 -2.85 10.23
N ARG A 11 7.69 -1.89 10.33
CA ARG A 11 6.65 -1.81 11.37
C ARG A 11 5.28 -1.86 10.73
N ARG A 12 4.30 -2.41 11.44
CA ARG A 12 2.91 -2.50 11.00
C ARG A 12 1.99 -1.84 12.01
N ILE A 13 1.02 -1.09 11.50
CA ILE A 13 -0.10 -0.52 12.24
C ILE A 13 -1.38 -1.03 11.58
N THR A 14 -2.33 -1.54 12.36
CA THR A 14 -3.63 -1.96 11.84
C THR A 14 -4.66 -0.88 12.12
N ALA A 15 -5.42 -0.47 11.10
CA ALA A 15 -6.50 0.48 11.23
C ALA A 15 -7.69 -0.13 11.96
N ASP A 16 -8.49 0.70 12.65
CA ASP A 16 -9.70 0.26 13.34
C ASP A 16 -10.91 0.28 12.39
N ASN A 17 -10.83 -0.58 11.36
CA ASN A 17 -11.87 -0.78 10.35
C ASN A 17 -12.16 -2.28 10.16
N SER A 18 -12.20 -3.03 11.26
CA SER A 18 -12.49 -4.47 11.24
C SER A 18 -13.83 -4.77 10.56
N GLY A 19 -13.87 -5.81 9.74
CA GLY A 19 -15.06 -6.20 8.99
C GLY A 19 -14.88 -7.47 8.17
N VAL A 20 -15.95 -7.86 7.47
CA VAL A 20 -15.94 -9.09 6.65
C VAL A 20 -14.87 -9.06 5.57
N PHE A 21 -14.59 -7.88 5.00
CA PHE A 21 -13.59 -7.71 3.92
C PHE A 21 -12.20 -7.31 4.42
N THR A 22 -12.12 -6.73 5.61
CA THR A 22 -10.88 -6.19 6.18
C THR A 22 -10.31 -7.04 7.32
N GLY A 23 -11.04 -8.10 7.72
CA GLY A 23 -10.63 -8.94 8.84
C GLY A 23 -10.45 -8.12 10.12
N PRO A 24 -9.27 -8.15 10.77
CA PRO A 24 -9.01 -7.33 11.95
C PRO A 24 -8.80 -5.84 11.66
N GLY A 25 -8.75 -5.45 10.40
CA GLY A 25 -8.50 -4.11 9.90
C GLY A 25 -7.37 -4.07 8.87
N THR A 26 -7.36 -3.02 8.05
CA THR A 26 -6.34 -2.82 7.01
C THR A 26 -4.97 -2.54 7.63
N ASN A 27 -3.95 -3.17 7.09
CA ASN A 27 -2.57 -2.99 7.54
C ASN A 27 -1.88 -1.85 6.81
N THR A 28 -1.39 -0.88 7.58
CA THR A 28 -0.45 0.15 7.12
C THR A 28 0.96 -0.29 7.49
N TYR A 29 1.90 -0.22 6.55
CA TYR A 29 3.30 -0.53 6.81
C TYR A 29 4.16 0.73 6.80
N LEU A 30 5.10 0.79 7.74
CA LEU A 30 6.09 1.85 7.88
C LEU A 30 7.46 1.22 7.59
N ILE A 31 8.10 1.63 6.50
CA ILE A 31 9.38 1.09 6.03
C ILE A 31 10.47 2.12 6.29
N GLY A 32 11.56 1.68 6.89
CA GLY A 32 12.68 2.55 7.28
C GLY A 32 12.55 3.13 8.69
N ARG A 33 13.62 3.82 9.14
CA ARG A 33 13.69 4.45 10.47
C ARG A 33 13.81 5.96 10.38
N ASP A 34 14.78 6.46 9.63
CA ASP A 34 15.07 7.89 9.46
C ASP A 34 14.40 8.48 8.22
N GLU A 35 14.25 7.68 7.17
CA GLU A 35 13.49 8.02 5.97
C GLU A 35 12.34 7.02 5.78
N ILE A 36 11.15 7.41 6.22
CA ILE A 36 10.01 6.49 6.30
C ILE A 36 9.17 6.55 5.04
N THR A 37 8.96 5.38 4.42
CA THR A 37 7.90 5.16 3.43
C THR A 37 6.69 4.56 4.13
N VAL A 38 5.52 5.18 3.95
CA VAL A 38 4.24 4.64 4.41
C VAL A 38 3.56 3.92 3.26
N ILE A 39 3.22 2.63 3.43
CA ILE A 39 2.45 1.85 2.45
C ILE A 39 1.03 1.65 2.98
N ASP A 40 0.03 1.94 2.15
CA ASP A 40 -1.40 1.84 2.43
C ASP A 40 -1.81 2.53 3.75
N PRO A 41 -1.94 3.86 3.76
CA PRO A 41 -2.34 4.59 4.96
C PRO A 41 -3.81 4.33 5.37
N GLY A 42 -4.48 3.41 4.70
CA GLY A 42 -5.77 2.87 5.09
C GLY A 42 -6.97 3.76 4.75
N PRO A 43 -8.09 3.57 5.46
CA PRO A 43 -9.31 4.35 5.25
C PRO A 43 -9.14 5.81 5.67
N ALA A 44 -10.11 6.67 5.31
CA ALA A 44 -10.13 8.08 5.70
C ALA A 44 -10.42 8.28 7.21
N SER A 45 -9.65 7.61 8.07
CA SER A 45 -9.75 7.70 9.53
C SER A 45 -8.77 8.74 10.08
N LYS A 46 -9.29 9.84 10.64
CA LYS A 46 -8.44 10.89 11.22
C LYS A 46 -7.56 10.35 12.34
N ASP A 47 -8.10 9.50 13.22
CA ASP A 47 -7.36 8.93 14.34
C ASP A 47 -6.23 8.02 13.87
N HIS A 48 -6.46 7.22 12.83
CA HIS A 48 -5.42 6.37 12.24
C HIS A 48 -4.29 7.22 11.64
N ILE A 49 -4.63 8.25 10.88
CA ILE A 49 -3.66 9.17 10.27
C ILE A 49 -2.85 9.95 11.32
N GLU A 50 -3.49 10.49 12.35
CA GLU A 50 -2.79 11.16 13.45
C GLU A 50 -1.85 10.20 14.21
N ASN A 51 -2.24 8.95 14.34
CA ASN A 51 -1.38 7.93 14.93
C ASN A 51 -0.14 7.65 14.06
N ILE A 52 -0.31 7.48 12.74
CA ILE A 52 0.82 7.34 11.82
C ILE A 52 1.75 8.56 11.93
N ALA A 53 1.20 9.77 11.87
CA ALA A 53 1.97 11.00 11.95
C ALA A 53 2.73 11.15 13.28
N LYS A 54 2.13 10.77 14.40
CA LYS A 54 2.78 10.78 15.72
C LYS A 54 3.95 9.81 15.82
N ILE A 55 3.82 8.63 15.20
CA ILE A 55 4.85 7.59 15.23
C ILE A 55 6.04 7.95 14.35
N CYS A 56 5.77 8.54 13.20
CA CYS A 56 6.80 8.82 12.20
C CYS A 56 7.39 10.23 12.31
N GLY A 57 6.69 11.16 12.97
CA GLY A 57 7.14 12.55 13.05
C GLY A 57 7.25 13.20 11.67
N GLU A 58 8.39 13.88 11.44
CA GLU A 58 8.71 14.55 10.17
C GLU A 58 9.47 13.63 9.17
N ASP A 59 9.67 12.37 9.54
CA ASP A 59 10.52 11.46 8.77
C ASP A 59 9.78 10.78 7.60
N ILE A 60 8.47 11.04 7.42
CA ILE A 60 7.73 10.50 6.28
C ILE A 60 8.18 11.19 4.99
N LYS A 61 8.88 10.44 4.15
CA LYS A 61 9.40 10.93 2.86
C LYS A 61 8.44 10.70 1.70
N GLN A 62 7.60 9.67 1.80
CA GLN A 62 6.61 9.34 0.77
C GLN A 62 5.52 8.41 1.27
N ILE A 63 4.43 8.40 0.54
CA ILE A 63 3.24 7.57 0.77
C ILE A 63 3.03 6.75 -0.48
N LEU A 64 3.02 5.43 -0.34
CA LEU A 64 2.73 4.48 -1.42
C LEU A 64 1.36 3.86 -1.21
N VAL A 65 0.69 3.55 -2.31
CA VAL A 65 -0.61 2.89 -2.30
C VAL A 65 -0.53 1.66 -3.18
N THR A 66 -0.93 0.49 -2.64
CA THR A 66 -0.96 -0.75 -3.42
C THR A 66 -2.05 -0.71 -4.47
N HIS A 67 -3.25 -0.28 -4.10
CA HIS A 67 -4.39 -0.10 -5.00
C HIS A 67 -5.39 0.90 -4.39
N THR A 68 -6.41 1.27 -5.16
CA THR A 68 -7.27 2.40 -4.79
C THR A 68 -8.64 2.00 -4.23
N HIS A 69 -8.75 0.86 -3.52
CA HIS A 69 -9.96 0.56 -2.75
C HIS A 69 -10.06 1.44 -1.50
N ASN A 70 -11.29 1.60 -0.99
CA ASN A 70 -11.63 2.57 0.05
C ASN A 70 -11.04 2.27 1.43
N ASP A 71 -10.49 1.12 1.64
CA ASP A 71 -9.80 0.72 2.86
C ASP A 71 -8.27 0.86 2.78
N HIS A 72 -7.68 1.13 1.59
CA HIS A 72 -6.24 1.29 1.38
C HIS A 72 -5.80 2.72 1.09
N SER A 73 -6.47 3.42 0.19
CA SER A 73 -5.96 4.67 -0.39
C SER A 73 -6.49 5.99 0.20
N PRO A 74 -7.72 6.10 0.74
CA PRO A 74 -8.27 7.40 1.14
C PRO A 74 -7.46 8.12 2.23
N GLY A 75 -6.80 7.36 3.10
CA GLY A 75 -5.89 7.89 4.10
C GLY A 75 -4.69 8.63 3.51
N ALA A 76 -4.29 8.32 2.27
CA ALA A 76 -3.15 8.97 1.61
C ALA A 76 -3.34 10.47 1.43
N LYS A 77 -4.56 10.91 1.08
CA LYS A 77 -4.90 12.33 1.00
C LYS A 77 -4.74 13.03 2.36
N LEU A 78 -5.27 12.42 3.42
CA LEU A 78 -5.21 13.01 4.76
C LEU A 78 -3.77 13.03 5.29
N LEU A 79 -3.02 11.98 5.08
CA LEU A 79 -1.62 11.89 5.49
C LEU A 79 -0.75 12.89 4.73
N HIS A 80 -0.96 13.05 3.42
CA HIS A 80 -0.31 14.09 2.62
C HIS A 80 -0.61 15.50 3.16
N GLN A 81 -1.88 15.80 3.46
CA GLN A 81 -2.27 17.09 4.05
C GLN A 81 -1.60 17.36 5.39
N ARG A 82 -1.35 16.32 6.16
CA ARG A 82 -0.74 16.39 7.50
C ARG A 82 0.78 16.50 7.48
N THR A 83 1.46 15.93 6.47
CA THR A 83 2.92 15.75 6.45
C THR A 83 3.62 16.36 5.24
N ALA A 84 2.87 16.79 4.23
CA ALA A 84 3.34 17.20 2.90
C ALA A 84 4.08 16.09 2.11
N ALA A 85 4.19 14.86 2.63
CA ALA A 85 4.84 13.75 1.94
C ALA A 85 4.14 13.41 0.62
N PRO A 86 4.86 13.24 -0.50
CA PRO A 86 4.26 12.97 -1.80
C PRO A 86 3.60 11.58 -1.84
N VAL A 87 2.42 11.51 -2.48
CA VAL A 87 1.68 10.27 -2.72
C VAL A 87 2.10 9.68 -4.06
N LYS A 88 2.41 8.38 -4.10
CA LYS A 88 2.76 7.64 -5.31
C LYS A 88 1.93 6.36 -5.41
N GLY A 89 1.64 5.95 -6.63
CA GLY A 89 0.88 4.73 -6.93
C GLY A 89 0.36 4.74 -8.35
N MET A 90 -0.45 3.75 -8.70
CA MET A 90 -1.05 3.65 -10.03
C MET A 90 -2.52 4.05 -9.98
N LYS A 91 -3.01 4.79 -10.99
CA LYS A 91 -4.43 5.08 -11.13
C LYS A 91 -5.18 3.90 -11.72
N ALA A 92 -6.37 3.62 -11.19
CA ALA A 92 -7.27 2.65 -11.81
C ALA A 92 -7.80 3.18 -13.15
N LEU A 93 -8.03 2.27 -14.10
CA LEU A 93 -8.44 2.66 -15.44
C LEU A 93 -9.91 3.08 -15.49
N HIS A 94 -10.82 2.36 -14.89
CA HIS A 94 -12.24 2.73 -14.70
C HIS A 94 -12.89 1.75 -13.73
N ASN A 95 -13.32 2.18 -12.55
CA ASN A 95 -14.13 1.35 -11.67
C ASN A 95 -14.83 2.20 -10.60
N GLU A 96 -16.10 1.97 -10.40
CA GLU A 96 -16.94 2.67 -9.40
C GLU A 96 -16.54 2.36 -7.95
N MET A 97 -15.82 1.24 -7.71
CA MET A 97 -15.34 0.82 -6.39
C MET A 97 -14.03 1.50 -5.97
N GLN A 98 -13.46 2.36 -6.80
CA GLN A 98 -12.17 3.01 -6.55
C GLN A 98 -12.33 4.32 -5.78
N ASP A 99 -11.34 4.66 -4.97
CA ASP A 99 -11.27 5.93 -4.25
C ASP A 99 -11.17 7.13 -5.23
N PRO A 100 -12.21 7.95 -5.35
CA PRO A 100 -12.20 9.10 -6.25
C PRO A 100 -11.28 10.23 -5.78
N THR A 101 -10.82 10.17 -4.53
CA THR A 101 -9.95 11.19 -3.93
C THR A 101 -8.48 10.94 -4.20
N PHE A 102 -8.11 9.76 -4.71
CA PHE A 102 -6.73 9.39 -4.99
C PHE A 102 -6.12 10.24 -6.11
N LYS A 103 -5.18 11.08 -5.75
CA LYS A 103 -4.45 11.96 -6.66
C LYS A 103 -2.96 11.82 -6.41
N PRO A 104 -2.29 10.86 -7.05
CA PRO A 104 -0.86 10.66 -6.84
C PRO A 104 -0.05 11.78 -7.48
N HIS A 105 1.04 12.18 -6.82
CA HIS A 105 2.04 13.14 -7.33
C HIS A 105 2.93 12.49 -8.39
N SER A 106 3.10 11.16 -8.30
CA SER A 106 3.85 10.38 -9.29
C SER A 106 3.13 9.05 -9.55
N ILE A 107 3.04 8.69 -10.82
CA ILE A 107 2.51 7.39 -11.26
C ILE A 107 3.67 6.39 -11.26
N LEU A 108 3.47 5.30 -10.52
CA LEU A 108 4.39 4.17 -10.50
C LEU A 108 4.05 3.16 -11.60
N LYS A 109 5.08 2.45 -12.07
CA LYS A 109 5.01 1.43 -13.11
C LYS A 109 5.73 0.17 -12.66
N ASP A 110 5.44 -0.94 -13.33
CA ASP A 110 6.18 -2.18 -13.14
C ASP A 110 7.68 -1.99 -13.34
N GLY A 111 8.47 -2.54 -12.41
CA GLY A 111 9.93 -2.45 -12.43
C GLY A 111 10.53 -1.15 -11.90
N ASP A 112 9.73 -0.13 -11.55
CA ASP A 112 10.25 1.08 -10.90
C ASP A 112 10.98 0.72 -9.59
N ILE A 113 12.08 1.42 -9.31
CA ILE A 113 12.82 1.31 -8.05
C ILE A 113 12.64 2.60 -7.26
N ILE A 114 12.25 2.46 -6.01
CA ILE A 114 12.11 3.56 -5.05
C ILE A 114 13.26 3.44 -4.07
N GLU A 115 14.26 4.29 -4.22
CA GLU A 115 15.46 4.29 -3.38
C GLU A 115 15.31 5.23 -2.19
N GLN A 116 15.75 4.79 -1.02
CA GLN A 116 15.96 5.54 0.20
C GLN A 116 17.38 5.26 0.71
N VAL A 117 17.81 5.95 1.77
CA VAL A 117 19.20 5.83 2.26
C VAL A 117 19.54 4.39 2.68
N ASP A 118 18.63 3.72 3.38
CA ASP A 118 18.89 2.41 3.99
C ASP A 118 18.16 1.24 3.32
N TYR A 119 17.33 1.50 2.32
CA TYR A 119 16.55 0.47 1.65
C TYR A 119 16.07 0.88 0.27
N SER A 120 15.67 -0.12 -0.51
CA SER A 120 15.02 0.05 -1.80
C SER A 120 13.75 -0.79 -1.93
N LEU A 121 12.75 -0.22 -2.58
CA LEU A 121 11.48 -0.90 -2.90
C LEU A 121 11.34 -1.05 -4.40
N ARG A 122 11.23 -2.29 -4.87
CA ARG A 122 10.89 -2.57 -6.27
C ARG A 122 9.38 -2.65 -6.43
N VAL A 123 8.85 -1.95 -7.41
CA VAL A 123 7.44 -1.96 -7.77
C VAL A 123 7.16 -3.13 -8.70
N ILE A 124 6.12 -3.90 -8.39
CA ILE A 124 5.65 -5.05 -9.19
C ILE A 124 4.17 -4.84 -9.49
N HIS A 125 3.81 -4.71 -10.76
CA HIS A 125 2.41 -4.59 -11.15
C HIS A 125 1.74 -5.96 -11.14
N THR A 126 0.71 -6.11 -10.31
CA THR A 126 0.00 -7.37 -10.06
C THR A 126 -1.51 -7.20 -10.28
N PRO A 127 -1.97 -6.93 -11.52
CA PRO A 127 -3.39 -6.77 -11.79
C PRO A 127 -4.15 -8.07 -11.53
N GLY A 128 -5.37 -7.95 -11.00
CA GLY A 128 -6.23 -9.09 -10.66
C GLY A 128 -7.34 -8.64 -9.72
N HIS A 129 -7.02 -8.43 -8.46
CA HIS A 129 -7.94 -7.87 -7.47
C HIS A 129 -8.37 -6.43 -7.85
N ALA A 130 -7.43 -5.61 -8.31
CA ALA A 130 -7.67 -4.31 -8.93
C ALA A 130 -6.77 -4.14 -10.15
N SER A 131 -7.21 -3.36 -11.16
CA SER A 131 -6.43 -3.15 -12.40
C SER A 131 -5.13 -2.40 -12.15
N ASN A 132 -5.09 -1.59 -11.11
CA ASN A 132 -3.96 -0.75 -10.70
C ASN A 132 -3.18 -1.31 -9.50
N HIS A 133 -3.33 -2.62 -9.22
CA HIS A 133 -2.71 -3.21 -8.05
C HIS A 133 -1.19 -3.31 -8.21
N LEU A 134 -0.46 -2.84 -7.19
CA LEU A 134 0.99 -2.89 -7.06
C LEU A 134 1.37 -3.68 -5.81
N CYS A 135 2.37 -4.53 -5.94
CA CYS A 135 3.14 -5.06 -4.81
C CYS A 135 4.46 -4.30 -4.71
N TYR A 136 5.01 -4.22 -3.50
CA TYR A 136 6.30 -3.59 -3.23
C TYR A 136 7.25 -4.59 -2.61
N PHE A 137 8.38 -4.83 -3.26
CA PHE A 137 9.40 -5.76 -2.78
C PHE A 137 10.55 -4.99 -2.13
N LEU A 138 10.78 -5.24 -0.84
CA LEU A 138 11.89 -4.69 -0.05
C LEU A 138 13.13 -5.56 -0.27
N GLU A 139 14.12 -5.02 -0.96
CA GLU A 139 15.30 -5.77 -1.41
C GLU A 139 16.18 -6.22 -0.25
N GLU A 140 16.36 -5.39 0.77
CA GLU A 140 17.28 -5.63 1.90
C GLU A 140 16.82 -6.78 2.78
N GLU A 141 15.51 -6.91 3.00
CA GLU A 141 14.93 -7.92 3.89
C GLU A 141 14.21 -9.04 3.14
N LYS A 142 14.21 -9.02 1.80
CA LYS A 142 13.50 -10.00 0.95
C LYS A 142 12.03 -10.15 1.32
N MET A 143 11.40 -9.03 1.67
CA MET A 143 10.00 -8.96 2.09
C MET A 143 9.15 -8.32 1.01
N ILE A 144 7.93 -8.83 0.79
CA ILE A 144 7.00 -8.28 -0.18
C ILE A 144 5.71 -7.81 0.51
N PHE A 145 5.27 -6.59 0.15
CA PHE A 145 3.98 -6.03 0.57
C PHE A 145 2.99 -6.28 -0.54
N THR A 146 2.07 -7.19 -0.30
CA THR A 146 1.20 -7.77 -1.34
C THR A 146 -0.16 -7.09 -1.45
N GLY A 147 -0.49 -6.13 -0.57
CA GLY A 147 -1.85 -5.60 -0.50
C GLY A 147 -2.87 -6.75 -0.48
N ASP A 148 -3.89 -6.65 -1.32
CA ASP A 148 -4.93 -7.66 -1.45
C ASP A 148 -4.68 -8.70 -2.54
N HIS A 149 -3.45 -8.77 -3.07
CA HIS A 149 -3.07 -9.81 -4.02
C HIS A 149 -2.88 -11.18 -3.34
N ILE A 150 -2.32 -11.19 -2.12
CA ILE A 150 -2.19 -12.37 -1.27
C ILE A 150 -2.65 -11.99 0.14
N MET A 151 -3.67 -12.67 0.64
CA MET A 151 -4.23 -12.45 1.97
C MET A 151 -4.07 -13.69 2.83
N ASP A 152 -3.78 -13.49 4.13
CA ASP A 152 -3.67 -14.58 5.09
C ASP A 152 -5.05 -15.22 5.35
N GLY A 153 -5.14 -16.53 5.17
CA GLY A 153 -6.35 -17.32 5.44
C GLY A 153 -7.53 -17.06 4.50
N SER A 154 -7.34 -16.31 3.41
CA SER A 154 -8.41 -15.96 2.47
C SER A 154 -7.92 -15.97 1.03
N THR A 155 -8.86 -16.10 0.10
CA THR A 155 -8.59 -15.95 -1.34
C THR A 155 -8.99 -14.55 -1.77
N ALA A 156 -8.08 -13.84 -2.44
CA ALA A 156 -8.38 -12.53 -3.02
C ALA A 156 -9.52 -12.64 -4.05
N VAL A 157 -10.47 -11.72 -3.99
CA VAL A 157 -11.53 -11.62 -5.01
C VAL A 157 -10.92 -10.98 -6.25
N SER A 158 -10.91 -11.74 -7.35
CA SER A 158 -10.49 -11.25 -8.67
C SER A 158 -11.69 -10.89 -9.50
N TYR A 159 -11.72 -9.70 -10.08
CA TYR A 159 -12.79 -9.32 -11.00
C TYR A 159 -12.59 -9.98 -12.36
N THR A 160 -13.61 -10.69 -12.83
CA THR A 160 -13.57 -11.64 -13.95
C THR A 160 -13.25 -11.07 -15.33
N HIS A 161 -13.21 -9.76 -15.50
CA HIS A 161 -12.87 -9.12 -16.78
C HIS A 161 -11.36 -8.92 -16.98
N LEU A 162 -10.54 -9.15 -15.94
CA LEU A 162 -9.10 -9.26 -16.08
C LEU A 162 -8.81 -10.74 -16.45
N ARG A 163 -8.54 -10.99 -17.71
CA ARG A 163 -8.10 -12.33 -18.15
C ARG A 163 -6.88 -12.71 -17.33
N ALA A 164 -6.96 -13.81 -16.59
CA ALA A 164 -5.77 -14.44 -16.06
C ALA A 164 -4.81 -14.62 -17.24
N HIS A 165 -3.58 -14.14 -17.14
CA HIS A 165 -2.56 -14.44 -18.12
C HIS A 165 -2.40 -15.96 -18.11
N GLU A 166 -2.86 -16.61 -19.17
CA GLU A 166 -2.49 -17.99 -19.42
C GLU A 166 -0.97 -18.02 -19.46
N THR A 167 -0.38 -18.70 -18.49
CA THR A 167 1.03 -19.04 -18.56
C THR A 167 1.21 -19.91 -19.80
N TYR A 168 1.81 -19.34 -20.84
CA TYR A 168 2.31 -20.11 -21.98
C TYR A 168 3.31 -21.13 -21.43
N ARG A 169 2.87 -22.37 -21.31
CA ARG A 169 3.80 -23.49 -21.21
C ARG A 169 4.29 -23.73 -22.62
N ASP A 170 5.51 -23.28 -22.89
CA ASP A 170 6.25 -23.73 -24.07
C ASP A 170 6.37 -25.26 -24.01
N ARG A 171 5.97 -25.89 -25.11
CA ARG A 171 6.12 -27.33 -25.34
C ARG A 171 7.55 -27.62 -25.81
#